data_1f1419d6fe33f72f83fdf5b1296aee8f
#
_entry.id   1f1419d6fe33f72f83fdf5b1296aee8f
#
_cell.length_a   1.000
_cell.length_b   1.000
_cell.length_c   1.000
_cell.angle_alpha   90.00
_cell.angle_beta   90.00
_cell.angle_gamma   90.00
#
_symmetry.space_group_name_H-M   'P 1'
#
loop_
_entity.id
_entity.type
_entity.pdbx_description
1 polymer ?
#
loop_
_entity_poly.entity_id
_entity_poly.type
_entity_poly.pdbx_seq_one_letter_code
_entity_poly.pdbx_strand_id
1 'polypeptide(L)'
;MNELERLMIAESKKKAIDEDVIKRAQKEEYEKARKWKKDTLKKLSFLKSYGCEFESDRFRSSFLIHPKKRGTIEVGLVWHYEDFAGKHNSIARYHTEEPLVVNWNYGICGGECYSRKLSLDDFVKALVRRGIVKVEG
;
A
#
# COMPACT_ATOMS: atom_id res chain seq x y z
N MET A 1 -47.04 6.38 15.97
CA MET A 1 -45.70 5.78 16.05
C MET A 1 -45.37 5.49 17.51
N ASN A 2 -45.09 4.24 17.83
CA ASN A 2 -44.76 3.86 19.21
C ASN A 2 -43.29 4.17 19.52
N GLU A 3 -42.92 4.06 20.77
CA GLU A 3 -41.55 4.40 21.22
C GLU A 3 -40.50 3.44 20.67
N LEU A 4 -40.82 2.14 20.57
CA LEU A 4 -39.89 1.16 20.02
C LEU A 4 -39.56 1.43 18.54
N GLU A 5 -40.56 1.82 17.79
CA GLU A 5 -40.37 2.21 16.39
C GLU A 5 -39.48 3.47 16.25
N ARG A 6 -39.66 4.46 17.15
CA ARG A 6 -38.79 5.63 17.19
C ARG A 6 -37.36 5.28 17.48
N LEU A 7 -37.14 4.35 18.41
CA LEU A 7 -35.79 3.85 18.72
C LEU A 7 -35.15 3.17 17.50
N MET A 8 -35.90 2.35 16.79
CA MET A 8 -35.45 1.67 15.59
C MET A 8 -35.06 2.67 14.50
N ILE A 9 -35.88 3.69 14.27
CA ILE A 9 -35.61 4.74 13.28
C ILE A 9 -34.38 5.55 13.67
N ALA A 10 -34.24 5.91 14.95
CA ALA A 10 -33.07 6.65 15.44
C ALA A 10 -31.78 5.85 15.24
N GLU A 11 -31.81 4.55 15.54
CA GLU A 11 -30.65 3.68 15.34
C GLU A 11 -30.29 3.53 13.85
N SER A 12 -31.30 3.44 12.98
CA SER A 12 -31.11 3.38 11.54
C SER A 12 -30.41 4.65 11.00
N LYS A 13 -30.83 5.84 11.46
CA LYS A 13 -30.20 7.11 11.09
C LYS A 13 -28.76 7.20 11.58
N LYS A 14 -28.51 6.76 12.81
CA LYS A 14 -27.16 6.73 13.39
C LYS A 14 -26.25 5.81 12.59
N LYS A 15 -26.73 4.61 12.22
CA LYS A 15 -25.99 3.67 11.40
C LYS A 15 -25.58 4.28 10.05
N ALA A 16 -26.49 4.98 9.39
CA ALA A 16 -26.22 5.62 8.12
C ALA A 16 -25.12 6.69 8.25
N ILE A 17 -25.15 7.51 9.30
CA ILE A 17 -24.13 8.51 9.58
C ILE A 17 -22.78 7.85 9.85
N ASP A 18 -22.75 6.77 10.64
CA ASP A 18 -21.53 6.04 10.95
C ASP A 18 -20.90 5.42 9.68
N GLU A 19 -21.72 4.86 8.80
CA GLU A 19 -21.24 4.31 7.51
C GLU A 19 -20.63 5.38 6.64
N ASP A 20 -21.21 6.59 6.58
CA ASP A 20 -20.65 7.71 5.84
C ASP A 20 -19.29 8.15 6.38
N VAL A 21 -19.16 8.24 7.69
CA VAL A 21 -17.90 8.62 8.35
C VAL A 21 -16.81 7.59 8.05
N ILE A 22 -17.14 6.31 8.13
CA ILE A 22 -16.23 5.20 7.83
C ILE A 22 -15.76 5.25 6.37
N LYS A 23 -16.69 5.45 5.43
CA LYS A 23 -16.37 5.56 4.01
C LYS A 23 -15.43 6.72 3.71
N ARG A 24 -15.66 7.87 4.34
CA ARG A 24 -14.77 9.03 4.18
C ARG A 24 -13.38 8.75 4.72
N ALA A 25 -13.29 8.18 5.91
CA ALA A 25 -12.01 7.83 6.52
C ALA A 25 -11.23 6.85 5.63
N GLN A 26 -11.89 5.82 5.10
CA GLN A 26 -11.26 4.87 4.20
C GLN A 26 -10.82 5.53 2.88
N LYS A 27 -11.64 6.41 2.34
CA LYS A 27 -11.30 7.16 1.13
C LYS A 27 -10.07 8.03 1.31
N GLU A 28 -9.95 8.70 2.45
CA GLU A 28 -8.77 9.52 2.79
C GLU A 28 -7.51 8.66 2.85
N GLU A 29 -7.59 7.46 3.43
CA GLU A 29 -6.46 6.53 3.48
C GLU A 29 -6.07 6.07 2.08
N TYR A 30 -7.04 5.78 1.22
CA TYR A 30 -6.78 5.38 -0.17
C TYR A 30 -6.12 6.51 -0.97
N GLU A 31 -6.55 7.74 -0.78
CA GLU A 31 -5.94 8.90 -1.45
C GLU A 31 -4.51 9.14 -0.98
N LYS A 32 -4.25 8.93 0.30
CA LYS A 32 -2.91 8.99 0.89
C LYS A 32 -1.98 7.94 0.26
N ALA A 33 -2.45 6.71 0.12
CA ALA A 33 -1.69 5.64 -0.52
C ALA A 33 -1.43 5.94 -2.00
N ARG A 34 -2.42 6.45 -2.71
CA ARG A 34 -2.29 6.82 -4.12
C ARG A 34 -1.25 7.92 -4.33
N LYS A 35 -1.28 8.94 -3.50
CA LYS A 35 -0.30 10.04 -3.55
C LYS A 35 1.10 9.54 -3.28
N TRP A 36 1.27 8.73 -2.25
CA TRP A 36 2.56 8.10 -1.95
C TRP A 36 3.09 7.31 -3.15
N LYS A 37 2.24 6.50 -3.76
CA LYS A 37 2.63 5.68 -4.92
C LYS A 37 3.10 6.56 -6.08
N LYS A 38 2.33 7.59 -6.42
CA LYS A 38 2.67 8.54 -7.48
C LYS A 38 4.00 9.22 -7.22
N ASP A 39 4.20 9.72 -6.00
CA ASP A 39 5.41 10.43 -5.63
C ASP A 39 6.63 9.50 -5.63
N THR A 40 6.45 8.27 -5.13
CA THR A 40 7.53 7.28 -5.07
C THR A 40 7.93 6.79 -6.46
N LEU A 41 6.97 6.51 -7.33
CA LEU A 41 7.24 6.13 -8.72
C LEU A 41 8.01 7.23 -9.45
N LYS A 42 7.67 8.47 -9.19
CA LYS A 42 8.39 9.61 -9.76
C LYS A 42 9.85 9.64 -9.30
N LYS A 43 10.10 9.41 -8.01
CA LYS A 43 11.46 9.33 -7.45
C LYS A 43 12.27 8.19 -8.04
N LEU A 44 11.62 7.06 -8.34
CA LEU A 44 12.27 5.85 -8.87
C LEU A 44 12.25 5.77 -10.40
N SER A 45 11.71 6.77 -11.08
CA SER A 45 11.55 6.74 -12.54
C SER A 45 12.87 6.57 -13.30
N PHE A 46 13.99 6.99 -12.70
CA PHE A 46 15.33 6.80 -13.28
C PHE A 46 15.68 5.32 -13.49
N LEU A 47 15.05 4.40 -12.76
CA LEU A 47 15.30 2.96 -12.92
C LEU A 47 14.88 2.44 -14.30
N LYS A 48 14.04 3.16 -15.02
CA LYS A 48 13.67 2.81 -16.39
C LYS A 48 14.89 2.81 -17.31
N SER A 49 15.82 3.73 -17.10
CA SER A 49 17.07 3.79 -17.88
C SER A 49 18.01 2.62 -17.57
N TYR A 50 17.77 1.90 -16.47
CA TYR A 50 18.51 0.71 -16.10
C TYR A 50 17.75 -0.59 -16.45
N GLY A 51 16.70 -0.48 -17.26
CA GLY A 51 15.96 -1.64 -17.75
C GLY A 51 14.79 -2.08 -16.89
N CYS A 52 14.43 -1.33 -15.86
CA CYS A 52 13.29 -1.66 -15.01
C CYS A 52 11.97 -1.15 -15.61
N GLU A 53 10.93 -1.95 -15.53
CA GLU A 53 9.58 -1.55 -15.87
C GLU A 53 8.72 -1.53 -14.62
N PHE A 54 7.73 -0.66 -14.58
CA PHE A 54 6.83 -0.50 -13.43
C PHE A 54 5.41 -0.94 -13.78
N GLU A 55 4.77 -1.61 -12.82
CA GLU A 55 3.35 -1.95 -12.88
C GLU A 55 2.69 -1.37 -11.62
N SER A 56 1.87 -0.33 -11.78
CA SER A 56 1.35 0.45 -10.67
C SER A 56 -0.14 0.27 -10.38
N ASP A 57 -0.89 -0.33 -11.31
CA ASP A 57 -2.36 -0.36 -11.24
C ASP A 57 -2.93 -1.59 -10.55
N ARG A 58 -2.09 -2.56 -10.23
CA ARG A 58 -2.53 -3.85 -9.71
C ARG A 58 -2.97 -3.79 -8.25
N PHE A 59 -2.26 -3.02 -7.44
CA PHE A 59 -2.51 -2.92 -6.00
C PHE A 59 -2.65 -1.46 -5.59
N ARG A 60 -3.39 -1.24 -4.50
CA ARG A 60 -3.69 0.09 -4.02
C ARG A 60 -2.50 0.76 -3.32
N SER A 61 -1.81 0.01 -2.48
CA SER A 61 -0.75 0.53 -1.60
C SER A 61 0.64 0.02 -1.95
N SER A 62 0.79 -0.54 -3.15
CA SER A 62 2.07 -1.06 -3.62
C SER A 62 2.15 -1.00 -5.14
N PHE A 63 3.35 -1.18 -5.65
CA PHE A 63 3.59 -1.31 -7.08
C PHE A 63 4.66 -2.37 -7.31
N LEU A 64 4.71 -2.88 -8.53
CA LEU A 64 5.67 -3.88 -8.94
C LEU A 64 6.76 -3.27 -9.81
N ILE A 65 7.98 -3.75 -9.63
CA ILE A 65 9.12 -3.43 -10.48
C ILE A 65 9.55 -4.73 -11.16
N HIS A 66 9.62 -4.68 -12.48
CA HIS A 66 10.12 -5.77 -13.31
C HIS A 66 11.51 -5.42 -13.82
N PRO A 67 12.58 -5.93 -13.19
CA PRO A 67 13.94 -5.67 -13.64
C PRO A 67 14.21 -6.30 -15.00
N LYS A 68 15.21 -5.83 -15.70
CA LYS A 68 15.68 -6.42 -16.97
C LYS A 68 16.05 -7.88 -16.81
N LYS A 69 16.65 -8.24 -15.68
CA LYS A 69 16.91 -9.61 -15.29
C LYS A 69 15.65 -10.21 -14.66
N ARG A 70 15.67 -11.51 -14.45
CA ARG A 70 14.60 -12.30 -13.87
C ARG A 70 14.07 -11.74 -12.53
N GLY A 71 12.76 -11.84 -12.34
CA GLY A 71 12.12 -11.60 -11.06
C GLY A 71 11.21 -10.38 -11.05
N THR A 72 10.46 -10.26 -9.98
CA THR A 72 9.55 -9.15 -9.74
C THR A 72 9.73 -8.70 -8.31
N ILE A 73 9.78 -7.39 -8.11
CA ILE A 73 9.92 -6.79 -6.79
C ILE A 73 8.66 -6.01 -6.48
N GLU A 74 8.09 -6.24 -5.32
CA GLU A 74 6.97 -5.43 -4.83
C GLU A 74 7.50 -4.41 -3.82
N VAL A 75 7.12 -3.16 -4.00
CA VAL A 75 7.40 -2.08 -3.05
C VAL A 75 6.07 -1.52 -2.57
N GLY A 76 5.86 -1.52 -1.28
CA GLY A 76 4.58 -1.12 -0.71
C GLY A 76 4.69 -0.42 0.62
N LEU A 77 3.55 0.08 1.07
CA LEU A 77 3.40 0.69 2.37
C LEU A 77 3.16 -0.36 3.45
N VAL A 78 3.67 -0.10 4.63
CA VAL A 78 3.20 -0.80 5.83
C VAL A 78 1.76 -0.36 6.05
N TRP A 79 0.88 -1.31 6.32
CA TRP A 79 -0.53 -1.02 6.59
C TRP A 79 -1.09 -2.01 7.59
N HIS A 80 -2.18 -1.61 8.25
CA HIS A 80 -2.89 -2.47 9.18
C HIS A 80 -4.38 -2.13 9.16
N TYR A 81 -5.21 -3.08 9.60
CA TYR A 81 -6.60 -2.80 9.86
C TYR A 81 -6.76 -2.20 11.25
N GLU A 82 -7.59 -1.19 11.35
CA GLU A 82 -7.92 -0.53 12.60
C GLU A 82 -9.44 -0.49 12.77
N ASP A 83 -9.93 -0.89 13.96
CA ASP A 83 -11.34 -0.77 14.28
C ASP A 83 -11.71 0.71 14.41
N PHE A 84 -12.67 1.12 13.60
CA PHE A 84 -13.06 2.52 13.54
C PHE A 84 -14.17 2.81 14.52
N ALA A 85 -13.91 3.74 15.46
CA ALA A 85 -14.88 4.24 16.45
C ALA A 85 -15.56 3.15 17.31
N GLY A 86 -14.83 2.07 17.65
CA GLY A 86 -15.35 0.98 18.49
C GLY A 86 -16.45 0.16 17.83
N LYS A 87 -16.58 0.23 16.53
CA LYS A 87 -17.57 -0.49 15.74
C LYS A 87 -16.95 -1.69 15.06
N HIS A 88 -17.76 -2.69 14.70
CA HIS A 88 -17.28 -3.91 14.01
C HIS A 88 -16.78 -3.67 12.58
N ASN A 89 -16.52 -2.42 12.22
CA ASN A 89 -16.01 -2.03 10.92
C ASN A 89 -14.56 -1.61 11.04
N SER A 90 -13.70 -2.26 10.29
CA SER A 90 -12.29 -1.93 10.22
C SER A 90 -11.99 -1.12 8.97
N ILE A 91 -11.06 -0.20 9.07
CA ILE A 91 -10.51 0.49 7.91
C ILE A 91 -9.03 0.14 7.77
N ALA A 92 -8.54 0.16 6.53
CA ALA A 92 -7.12 -0.01 6.27
C ALA A 92 -6.42 1.34 6.52
N ARG A 93 -5.40 1.32 7.37
CA ARG A 93 -4.52 2.47 7.65
C ARG A 93 -3.19 2.26 6.96
N TYR A 94 -2.75 3.24 6.20
CA TYR A 94 -1.49 3.18 5.46
C TYR A 94 -0.47 4.12 6.08
N HIS A 95 0.73 3.59 6.31
CA HIS A 95 1.86 4.35 6.83
C HIS A 95 2.74 4.80 5.68
N THR A 96 2.68 6.09 5.34
CA THR A 96 3.42 6.65 4.21
C THR A 96 4.86 6.99 4.53
N GLU A 97 5.22 6.92 5.81
CA GLU A 97 6.60 7.15 6.26
C GLU A 97 7.42 5.87 6.14
N GLU A 98 8.72 6.04 5.94
CA GLU A 98 9.65 4.91 5.91
C GLU A 98 9.76 4.26 7.30
N PRO A 99 10.01 2.96 7.39
CA PRO A 99 10.43 2.07 6.30
C PRO A 99 9.27 1.57 5.44
N LEU A 100 9.57 1.27 4.17
CA LEU A 100 8.65 0.64 3.25
C LEU A 100 8.78 -0.89 3.32
N VAL A 101 7.77 -1.60 2.84
CA VAL A 101 7.83 -3.05 2.70
C VAL A 101 8.30 -3.40 1.29
N VAL A 102 9.41 -4.14 1.20
CA VAL A 102 9.94 -4.61 -0.06
C VAL A 102 9.89 -6.14 -0.09
N ASN A 103 9.18 -6.68 -1.07
CA ASN A 103 9.11 -8.11 -1.32
C ASN A 103 9.96 -8.43 -2.55
N TRP A 104 11.13 -9.04 -2.31
CA TRP A 104 12.12 -9.27 -3.35
C TRP A 104 11.76 -10.39 -4.32
N ASN A 105 10.89 -11.30 -3.93
CA ASN A 105 10.54 -12.47 -4.71
C ASN A 105 9.05 -12.57 -4.97
N TYR A 106 8.41 -11.45 -5.27
CA TYR A 106 6.98 -11.43 -5.52
C TYR A 106 6.61 -12.38 -6.66
N GLY A 107 5.60 -13.22 -6.44
CA GLY A 107 5.10 -14.16 -7.45
C GLY A 107 5.88 -15.47 -7.55
N ILE A 108 7.01 -15.63 -6.86
CA ILE A 108 7.82 -16.86 -6.86
C ILE A 108 7.57 -17.67 -5.58
N CYS A 109 6.52 -17.37 -4.86
CA CYS A 109 6.29 -17.92 -3.54
C CYS A 109 5.64 -19.30 -3.59
N GLY A 110 6.44 -20.31 -3.46
CA GLY A 110 5.97 -21.62 -3.00
C GLY A 110 5.95 -21.70 -1.48
N GLY A 111 5.63 -20.58 -0.77
CA GLY A 111 5.46 -20.56 0.68
C GLY A 111 6.32 -19.57 1.47
N GLU A 112 7.43 -19.07 0.95
CA GLU A 112 8.26 -18.08 1.67
C GLU A 112 8.61 -16.90 0.79
N CYS A 113 7.85 -15.80 0.98
CA CYS A 113 8.20 -14.51 0.41
C CYS A 113 9.08 -13.76 1.39
N TYR A 114 10.26 -13.34 0.95
CA TYR A 114 11.11 -12.48 1.75
C TYR A 114 10.64 -11.04 1.66
N SER A 115 9.94 -10.60 2.71
CA SER A 115 9.62 -9.19 2.89
C SER A 115 10.62 -8.55 3.82
N ARG A 116 11.14 -7.39 3.43
CA ARG A 116 12.05 -6.59 4.24
C ARG A 116 11.48 -5.18 4.37
N LYS A 117 11.71 -4.56 5.53
CA LYS A 117 11.39 -3.15 5.74
C LYS A 117 12.63 -2.33 5.44
N LEU A 118 12.55 -1.46 4.44
CA LEU A 118 13.67 -0.67 3.96
C LEU A 118 13.26 0.77 3.70
N SER A 119 14.17 1.70 3.90
CA SER A 119 14.04 3.04 3.35
C SER A 119 14.27 3.01 1.84
N LEU A 120 13.86 4.05 1.12
CA LEU A 120 14.16 4.16 -0.32
C LEU A 120 15.66 4.15 -0.58
N ASP A 121 16.44 4.83 0.25
CA ASP A 121 17.89 4.86 0.14
C ASP A 121 18.49 3.46 0.23
N ASP A 122 18.08 2.70 1.23
CA ASP A 122 18.55 1.33 1.41
C ASP A 122 18.03 0.40 0.32
N PHE A 123 16.84 0.65 -0.18
CA PHE A 123 16.27 -0.10 -1.29
C PHE A 123 17.11 0.04 -2.57
N VAL A 124 17.46 1.26 -2.97
CA VAL A 124 18.26 1.47 -4.19
C VAL A 124 19.68 0.94 -4.03
N LYS A 125 20.27 1.05 -2.86
CA LYS A 125 21.57 0.42 -2.55
C LYS A 125 21.48 -1.11 -2.69
N ALA A 126 20.38 -1.68 -2.21
CA ALA A 126 20.18 -3.13 -2.28
C ALA A 126 19.99 -3.62 -3.73
N LEU A 127 19.40 -2.82 -4.62
CA LEU A 127 19.29 -3.17 -6.03
C LEU A 127 20.66 -3.41 -6.66
N VAL A 128 21.63 -2.57 -6.34
CA VAL A 128 23.01 -2.71 -6.82
C VAL A 128 23.71 -3.89 -6.12
N ARG A 129 23.61 -3.95 -4.81
CA ARG A 129 24.24 -5.01 -4.01
C ARG A 129 23.81 -6.41 -4.41
N ARG A 130 22.53 -6.58 -4.76
CA ARG A 130 21.96 -7.85 -5.20
C ARG A 130 22.21 -8.14 -6.68
N GLY A 131 22.87 -7.25 -7.39
CA GLY A 131 23.14 -7.41 -8.82
C GLY A 131 21.92 -7.27 -9.71
N ILE A 132 20.83 -6.71 -9.20
CA ILE A 132 19.58 -6.49 -9.96
C ILE A 132 19.76 -5.36 -10.95
N VAL A 133 20.43 -4.31 -10.52
CA VAL A 133 20.79 -3.15 -11.35
C VAL A 133 22.31 -3.07 -11.42
N LYS A 134 22.86 -2.92 -12.64
CA LYS A 134 24.27 -2.68 -12.86
C LYS A 134 24.48 -1.22 -13.23
N VAL A 135 25.35 -0.57 -12.49
CA VAL A 135 25.81 0.77 -12.82
C VAL A 135 27.22 0.63 -13.39
N GLU A 136 27.36 0.99 -14.66
CA GLU A 136 28.65 0.97 -15.32
C GLU A 136 29.43 2.25 -15.01
N GLY A 137 30.67 2.09 -14.62
CA GLY A 137 31.52 3.25 -14.33
C GLY A 137 32.70 2.93 -13.48
#